data_e534180fe7525a4b4d183dcf51adbf15
#
_entry.id   e534180fe7525a4b4d183dcf51adbf15
#
_cell.length_a   1.000
_cell.length_b   1.000
_cell.length_c   1.000
_cell.angle_alpha   90.00
_cell.angle_beta   90.00
_cell.angle_gamma   90.00
#
_symmetry.space_group_name_H-M   'P 1'
#
loop_
_entity.id
_entity.type
_entity.pdbx_description
1 polymer ?
#
loop_
_entity_poly.entity_id
_entity_poly.type
_entity_poly.pdbx_seq_one_letter_code
_entity_poly.pdbx_strand_id
1 'polypeptide(L)'
;NYIAECEERHGLDAVEDTLDSCHALMNHGVDRYRRPSRLSLAQERARREEREAYAQRQINDIWRTLPPRADKAQEEAAARRFPEEPQENLLYFIEKNAPLLEPWQREIVRIVRKVAQYFYPQRQTQVMNEGWATFWHHKLLNTMYDDG
;
A
#
# COMPACT_ATOMS: atom_id res chain seq x y z
N ASN A 1 -14.91 -11.94 -17.60
CA ASN A 1 -14.42 -10.88 -16.71
C ASN A 1 -14.81 -11.24 -15.28
N TYR A 2 -13.81 -11.38 -14.38
CA TYR A 2 -14.03 -11.84 -13.00
C TYR A 2 -15.04 -10.97 -12.23
N ILE A 3 -14.99 -9.64 -12.40
CA ILE A 3 -15.92 -8.72 -11.72
C ILE A 3 -17.35 -8.99 -12.17
N ALA A 4 -17.60 -9.12 -13.47
CA ALA A 4 -18.93 -9.45 -14.00
C ALA A 4 -19.47 -10.80 -13.47
N GLU A 5 -18.60 -11.80 -13.32
CA GLU A 5 -18.99 -13.07 -12.70
C GLU A 5 -19.34 -12.92 -11.21
N CYS A 6 -18.67 -12.02 -10.50
CA CYS A 6 -19.00 -11.70 -9.12
C CYS A 6 -20.33 -10.95 -9.02
N GLU A 7 -20.60 -10.00 -9.91
CA GLU A 7 -21.87 -9.27 -10.00
C GLU A 7 -23.07 -10.22 -10.24
N GLU A 8 -22.90 -11.18 -11.13
CA GLU A 8 -23.93 -12.20 -11.38
C GLU A 8 -24.19 -13.12 -10.18
N ARG A 9 -23.16 -13.44 -9.39
CA ARG A 9 -23.26 -14.37 -8.26
C ARG A 9 -23.67 -13.73 -6.95
N HIS A 10 -23.18 -12.53 -6.68
CA HIS A 10 -23.30 -11.88 -5.36
C HIS A 10 -24.16 -10.61 -5.40
N GLY A 11 -24.56 -10.17 -6.60
CA GLY A 11 -25.31 -8.94 -6.81
C GLY A 11 -24.40 -7.73 -7.05
N LEU A 12 -24.92 -6.77 -7.81
CA LEU A 12 -24.21 -5.55 -8.19
C LEU A 12 -23.80 -4.73 -6.97
N ASP A 13 -24.74 -4.47 -6.07
CA ASP A 13 -24.56 -3.60 -4.90
C ASP A 13 -23.41 -4.10 -4.00
N ALA A 14 -23.33 -5.43 -3.75
CA ALA A 14 -22.29 -5.99 -2.90
C ALA A 14 -20.88 -5.88 -3.53
N VAL A 15 -20.79 -5.97 -4.84
CA VAL A 15 -19.53 -5.83 -5.58
C VAL A 15 -19.12 -4.36 -5.62
N GLU A 16 -20.05 -3.44 -5.88
CA GLU A 16 -19.81 -1.99 -5.88
C GLU A 16 -19.35 -1.51 -4.49
N ASP A 17 -20.02 -1.88 -3.41
CA ASP A 17 -19.63 -1.55 -2.04
C ASP A 17 -18.19 -2.01 -1.73
N THR A 18 -17.85 -3.21 -2.19
CA THR A 18 -16.49 -3.77 -2.01
C THR A 18 -15.47 -2.98 -2.82
N LEU A 19 -15.77 -2.63 -4.07
CA LEU A 19 -14.89 -1.84 -4.95
C LEU A 19 -14.70 -0.44 -4.40
N ASP A 20 -15.76 0.23 -3.97
CA ASP A 20 -15.70 1.59 -3.41
C ASP A 20 -14.87 1.64 -2.14
N SER A 21 -15.04 0.66 -1.26
CA SER A 21 -14.22 0.51 -0.07
C SER A 21 -12.72 0.33 -0.43
N CYS A 22 -12.44 -0.47 -1.45
CA CYS A 22 -11.07 -0.67 -1.94
C CYS A 22 -10.50 0.61 -2.59
N HIS A 23 -11.29 1.33 -3.37
CA HIS A 23 -10.90 2.58 -4.01
C HIS A 23 -10.60 3.67 -2.98
N ALA A 24 -11.40 3.78 -1.92
CA ALA A 24 -11.14 4.70 -0.81
C ALA A 24 -9.77 4.46 -0.16
N LEU A 25 -9.32 3.20 -0.09
CA LEU A 25 -8.04 2.80 0.47
C LEU A 25 -6.90 2.71 -0.56
N MET A 26 -7.17 2.94 -1.85
CA MET A 26 -6.21 2.75 -2.94
C MET A 26 -4.92 3.54 -2.75
N ASN A 27 -4.99 4.74 -2.17
CA ASN A 27 -3.84 5.60 -1.89
C ASN A 27 -2.88 5.02 -0.84
N HIS A 28 -3.41 4.16 0.03
CA HIS A 28 -2.68 3.46 1.09
C HIS A 28 -2.41 1.99 0.71
N GLY A 29 -2.74 1.61 -0.51
CA GLY A 29 -2.61 0.24 -1.04
C GLY A 29 -1.34 0.00 -1.85
N VAL A 30 -0.31 0.86 -1.71
CA VAL A 30 0.87 0.84 -2.56
C VAL A 30 2.13 0.66 -1.74
N ASP A 31 2.99 -0.26 -2.17
CA ASP A 31 4.36 -0.35 -1.67
C ASP A 31 5.23 0.70 -2.35
N ARG A 32 5.74 1.67 -1.60
CA ARG A 32 6.65 2.71 -2.10
C ARG A 32 7.95 2.13 -2.63
N TYR A 33 8.41 1.04 -2.04
CA TYR A 33 9.58 0.29 -2.48
C TYR A 33 9.11 -1.01 -3.13
N ARG A 34 9.58 -1.25 -4.34
CA ARG A 34 9.21 -2.45 -5.12
C ARG A 34 9.58 -3.72 -4.36
N ARG A 35 8.58 -4.39 -3.80
CA ARG A 35 8.74 -5.69 -3.15
C ARG A 35 8.62 -6.80 -4.19
N PRO A 36 9.40 -7.88 -4.06
CA PRO A 36 9.18 -9.08 -4.86
C PRO A 36 7.76 -9.59 -4.62
N SER A 37 7.01 -9.82 -5.68
CA SER A 37 5.56 -10.12 -5.65
C SER A 37 5.18 -11.47 -5.01
N ARG A 38 6.14 -12.22 -4.48
CA ARG A 38 5.97 -13.60 -4.02
C ARG A 38 6.68 -13.90 -2.69
N LEU A 39 6.63 -13.00 -1.74
CA LEU A 39 7.12 -13.33 -0.41
C LEU A 39 6.09 -14.19 0.33
N SER A 40 6.54 -15.27 0.94
CA SER A 40 5.74 -16.03 1.88
C SER A 40 5.58 -15.23 3.19
N LEU A 41 4.54 -15.54 3.97
CA LEU A 41 4.30 -14.89 5.26
C LEU A 41 5.53 -14.98 6.19
N ALA A 42 6.24 -16.12 6.17
CA ALA A 42 7.47 -16.33 6.95
C ALA A 42 8.60 -15.40 6.49
N GLN A 43 8.77 -15.22 5.17
CA GLN A 43 9.78 -14.32 4.62
C GLN A 43 9.49 -12.85 4.92
N GLU A 44 8.20 -12.47 5.00
CA GLU A 44 7.82 -11.11 5.38
C GLU A 44 8.08 -10.84 6.84
N ARG A 45 7.80 -11.80 7.73
CA ARG A 45 8.16 -11.72 9.16
C ARG A 45 9.66 -11.58 9.36
N ALA A 46 10.46 -12.41 8.70
CA ALA A 46 11.91 -12.33 8.78
C ALA A 46 12.45 -10.97 8.31
N ARG A 47 11.90 -10.41 7.22
CA ARG A 47 12.26 -9.06 6.75
C ARG A 47 11.83 -7.94 7.69
N ARG A 48 10.72 -8.11 8.37
CA ARG A 48 10.27 -7.15 9.39
C ARG A 48 11.24 -7.13 10.56
N GLU A 49 11.56 -8.30 11.09
CA GLU A 49 12.52 -8.46 12.18
C GLU A 49 13.91 -7.89 11.83
N GLU A 50 14.37 -8.12 10.60
CA GLU A 50 15.63 -7.57 10.10
C GLU A 50 15.61 -6.04 10.05
N ARG A 51 14.51 -5.42 9.57
CA ARG A 51 14.35 -3.96 9.54
C ARG A 51 14.26 -3.35 10.93
N GLU A 52 13.53 -3.98 11.82
CA GLU A 52 13.42 -3.54 13.21
C GLU A 52 14.78 -3.63 13.92
N ALA A 53 15.52 -4.73 13.71
CA ALA A 53 16.87 -4.89 14.22
C ALA A 53 17.84 -3.85 13.63
N TYR A 54 17.74 -3.54 12.35
CA TYR A 54 18.53 -2.49 11.70
C TYR A 54 18.19 -1.10 12.27
N ALA A 55 16.91 -0.76 12.41
CA ALA A 55 16.47 0.50 13.00
C ALA A 55 16.94 0.64 14.45
N GLN A 56 16.87 -0.42 15.24
CA GLN A 56 17.37 -0.44 16.61
C GLN A 56 18.89 -0.24 16.71
N ARG A 57 19.66 -0.75 15.74
CA ARG A 57 21.13 -0.53 15.67
C ARG A 57 21.49 0.91 15.33
N GLN A 58 20.62 1.63 14.60
CA GLN A 58 20.83 3.04 14.24
C GLN A 58 20.53 4.02 15.39
N ILE A 59 19.81 3.57 16.42
CA ILE A 59 19.52 4.39 17.60
C ILE A 59 20.80 4.46 18.44
N ASN A 60 21.37 5.65 18.57
CA ASN A 60 22.54 5.90 19.41
C ASN A 60 22.31 5.43 20.84
N ASP A 61 23.30 4.74 21.42
CA ASP A 61 23.24 4.23 22.80
C ASP A 61 22.96 5.30 23.87
N ILE A 62 23.23 6.58 23.55
CA ILE A 62 22.93 7.73 24.41
C ILE A 62 21.44 7.83 24.75
N TRP A 63 20.55 7.36 23.87
CA TRP A 63 19.09 7.37 24.08
C TRP A 63 18.56 6.09 24.74
N ARG A 64 19.42 5.10 24.98
CA ARG A 64 19.10 3.85 25.69
C ARG A 64 19.22 3.97 27.23
N THR A 65 19.00 5.15 27.77
CA THR A 65 19.09 5.40 29.21
C THR A 65 17.98 4.74 30.06
N LEU A 66 16.95 4.22 29.42
CA LEU A 66 15.92 3.43 30.08
C LEU A 66 16.36 1.96 30.11
N PRO A 67 16.39 1.34 31.34
CA PRO A 67 16.66 -0.09 31.41
C PRO A 67 15.69 -0.86 30.52
N PRO A 68 16.12 -1.93 29.85
CA PRO A 68 15.23 -2.75 29.06
C PRO A 68 14.08 -3.19 29.95
N ARG A 69 12.86 -2.80 29.58
CA ARG A 69 11.65 -3.21 30.27
C ARG A 69 11.67 -4.73 30.40
N ALA A 70 11.63 -5.20 31.65
CA ALA A 70 11.82 -6.61 32.01
C ALA A 70 10.65 -7.54 31.56
N ASP A 71 9.80 -7.10 30.66
CA ASP A 71 8.60 -7.84 30.28
C ASP A 71 8.72 -8.45 28.88
N LYS A 72 9.73 -9.34 28.70
CA LYS A 72 9.77 -10.23 27.52
C LYS A 72 8.46 -10.98 27.31
N ALA A 73 7.78 -11.36 28.40
CA ALA A 73 6.48 -12.02 28.33
C ALA A 73 5.36 -11.11 27.81
N GLN A 74 5.42 -9.79 28.08
CA GLN A 74 4.47 -8.82 27.50
C GLN A 74 4.81 -8.48 26.06
N GLU A 75 6.09 -8.42 25.69
CA GLU A 75 6.52 -8.26 24.30
C GLU A 75 6.16 -9.49 23.45
N GLU A 76 6.33 -10.69 23.96
CA GLU A 76 5.89 -11.92 23.31
C GLU A 76 4.37 -12.02 23.22
N ALA A 77 3.62 -11.54 24.21
CA ALA A 77 2.16 -11.47 24.17
C ALA A 77 1.68 -10.37 23.21
N ALA A 78 2.39 -9.24 23.10
CA ALA A 78 2.11 -8.20 22.13
C ALA A 78 2.46 -8.65 20.70
N ALA A 79 3.54 -9.40 20.51
CA ALA A 79 3.91 -10.00 19.24
C ALA A 79 2.90 -11.06 18.73
N ARG A 80 2.10 -11.62 19.65
CA ARG A 80 1.00 -12.56 19.33
C ARG A 80 -0.34 -11.88 19.11
N ARG A 81 -0.42 -10.53 19.23
CA ARG A 81 -1.67 -9.80 18.92
C ARG A 81 -1.97 -9.93 17.44
N PHE A 82 -3.04 -10.62 17.15
CA PHE A 82 -3.66 -10.65 15.82
C PHE A 82 -4.84 -9.65 15.83
N PRO A 83 -5.00 -8.86 14.77
CA PRO A 83 -4.15 -8.72 13.58
C PRO A 83 -2.86 -7.91 13.84
N GLU A 84 -1.80 -8.21 13.11
CA GLU A 84 -0.56 -7.43 13.14
C GLU A 84 -0.82 -6.00 12.62
N GLU A 85 -0.05 -5.01 13.08
CA GLU A 85 -0.20 -3.64 12.59
C GLU A 85 0.24 -3.52 11.12
N PRO A 86 -0.55 -2.84 10.27
CA PRO A 86 -0.18 -2.61 8.87
C PRO A 86 0.99 -1.63 8.78
N GLN A 87 2.03 -1.98 8.01
CA GLN A 87 3.21 -1.12 7.86
C GLN A 87 3.02 -0.02 6.82
N GLU A 88 2.82 -0.37 5.56
CA GLU A 88 2.71 0.59 4.46
C GLU A 88 1.52 0.33 3.56
N ASN A 89 1.24 -0.94 3.24
CA ASN A 89 0.24 -1.34 2.27
C ASN A 89 -0.99 -1.90 2.98
N LEU A 90 -1.96 -1.04 3.22
CA LEU A 90 -3.22 -1.39 3.89
C LEU A 90 -4.02 -2.45 3.12
N LEU A 91 -4.11 -2.33 1.79
CA LEU A 91 -4.84 -3.32 0.98
C LEU A 91 -4.17 -4.69 1.04
N TYR A 92 -2.83 -4.73 1.07
CA TYR A 92 -2.10 -5.97 1.25
C TYR A 92 -2.35 -6.59 2.64
N PHE A 93 -2.34 -5.75 3.66
CA PHE A 93 -2.63 -6.19 5.02
C PHE A 93 -4.04 -6.77 5.14
N ILE A 94 -5.05 -6.08 4.58
CA ILE A 94 -6.44 -6.55 4.56
C ILE A 94 -6.57 -7.86 3.77
N GLU A 95 -5.95 -7.94 2.58
CA GLU A 95 -5.94 -9.16 1.77
C GLU A 95 -5.47 -10.38 2.57
N LYS A 96 -4.44 -10.22 3.43
CA LYS A 96 -3.80 -11.31 4.16
C LYS A 96 -4.44 -11.63 5.51
N ASN A 97 -4.91 -10.59 6.21
CA ASN A 97 -5.26 -10.72 7.63
C ASN A 97 -6.75 -10.54 7.93
N ALA A 98 -7.58 -10.03 7.02
CA ALA A 98 -8.99 -9.82 7.30
C ALA A 98 -9.76 -11.16 7.39
N PRO A 99 -10.28 -11.53 8.58
CA PRO A 99 -10.93 -12.84 8.79
C PRO A 99 -12.34 -12.92 8.18
N LEU A 100 -13.01 -11.76 8.05
CA LEU A 100 -14.41 -11.68 7.61
C LEU A 100 -14.56 -11.55 6.09
N LEU A 101 -13.47 -11.33 5.35
CA LEU A 101 -13.52 -11.22 3.89
C LEU A 101 -13.77 -12.58 3.26
N GLU A 102 -14.80 -12.65 2.45
CA GLU A 102 -15.08 -13.79 1.60
C GLU A 102 -14.01 -13.96 0.49
N PRO A 103 -13.84 -15.17 -0.06
CA PRO A 103 -12.80 -15.42 -1.07
C PRO A 103 -12.88 -14.50 -2.29
N TRP A 104 -14.10 -14.18 -2.76
CA TRP A 104 -14.32 -13.31 -3.91
C TRP A 104 -13.98 -11.84 -3.61
N GLN A 105 -14.32 -11.35 -2.40
CA GLN A 105 -13.95 -10.01 -1.95
C GLN A 105 -12.42 -9.86 -1.84
N ARG A 106 -11.77 -10.88 -1.29
CA ARG A 106 -10.30 -10.92 -1.18
C ARG A 106 -9.61 -10.86 -2.54
N GLU A 107 -10.19 -11.47 -3.56
CA GLU A 107 -9.66 -11.38 -4.92
C GLU A 107 -9.87 -9.99 -5.52
N ILE A 108 -11.01 -9.33 -5.27
CA ILE A 108 -11.23 -7.93 -5.65
C ILE A 108 -10.21 -7.01 -4.99
N VAL A 109 -9.99 -7.12 -3.68
CA VAL A 109 -8.95 -6.37 -2.95
C VAL A 109 -7.58 -6.57 -3.61
N ARG A 110 -7.25 -7.81 -3.98
CA ARG A 110 -5.99 -8.14 -4.66
C ARG A 110 -5.88 -7.50 -6.04
N ILE A 111 -6.97 -7.47 -6.81
CA ILE A 111 -7.02 -6.83 -8.14
C ILE A 111 -6.79 -5.32 -7.99
N VAL A 112 -7.56 -4.65 -7.11
CA VAL A 112 -7.43 -3.21 -6.89
C VAL A 112 -6.03 -2.84 -6.41
N ARG A 113 -5.44 -3.61 -5.49
CA ARG A 113 -4.07 -3.43 -5.05
C ARG A 113 -3.05 -3.52 -6.19
N LYS A 114 -3.19 -4.50 -7.08
CA LYS A 114 -2.29 -4.65 -8.24
C LYS A 114 -2.43 -3.49 -9.21
N VAL A 115 -3.65 -3.02 -9.46
CA VAL A 115 -3.94 -1.86 -10.31
C VAL A 115 -3.34 -0.59 -9.68
N ALA A 116 -3.52 -0.38 -8.38
CA ALA A 116 -2.93 0.73 -7.65
C ALA A 116 -1.40 0.74 -7.76
N GLN A 117 -0.76 -0.40 -7.54
CA GLN A 117 0.69 -0.56 -7.65
C GLN A 117 1.20 -0.32 -9.08
N TYR A 118 0.44 -0.73 -10.09
CA TYR A 118 0.78 -0.51 -11.50
C TYR A 118 0.77 0.97 -11.87
N PHE A 119 -0.25 1.71 -11.43
CA PHE A 119 -0.40 3.14 -11.73
C PHE A 119 0.40 4.07 -10.80
N TYR A 120 0.99 3.56 -9.75
CA TYR A 120 1.71 4.38 -8.77
C TYR A 120 2.85 5.21 -9.39
N PRO A 121 3.74 4.68 -10.25
CA PRO A 121 4.79 5.48 -10.87
C PRO A 121 4.23 6.62 -11.76
N GLN A 122 3.15 6.36 -12.48
CA GLN A 122 2.50 7.35 -13.34
C GLN A 122 1.93 8.51 -12.49
N ARG A 123 1.33 8.18 -11.35
CA ARG A 123 0.82 9.17 -10.41
C ARG A 123 1.93 10.03 -9.82
N GLN A 124 3.08 9.47 -9.52
CA GLN A 124 4.24 10.22 -9.01
C GLN A 124 4.78 11.22 -10.04
N THR A 125 4.70 10.90 -11.32
CA THR A 125 5.18 11.75 -12.41
C THR A 125 4.13 12.70 -12.96
N GLN A 126 2.88 12.62 -12.53
CA GLN A 126 1.76 13.41 -13.04
C GLN A 126 2.04 14.92 -12.98
N VAL A 127 2.44 15.43 -11.81
CA VAL A 127 2.73 16.86 -11.62
C VAL A 127 3.83 17.34 -12.54
N MET A 128 4.86 16.52 -12.76
CA MET A 128 5.95 16.85 -13.68
C MET A 128 5.47 16.88 -15.13
N ASN A 129 4.63 15.92 -15.53
CA ASN A 129 4.08 15.86 -16.88
C ASN A 129 3.15 17.03 -17.16
N GLU A 130 2.28 17.39 -16.23
CA GLU A 130 1.38 18.53 -16.33
C GLU A 130 2.16 19.86 -16.33
N GLY A 131 3.17 20.00 -15.49
CA GLY A 131 4.05 21.15 -15.47
C GLY A 131 4.81 21.33 -16.77
N TRP A 132 5.32 20.25 -17.35
CA TRP A 132 5.99 20.26 -18.64
C TRP A 132 5.04 20.66 -19.79
N ALA A 133 3.85 20.09 -19.81
CA ALA A 133 2.83 20.43 -20.80
C ALA A 133 2.41 21.91 -20.71
N THR A 134 2.19 22.42 -19.50
CA THR A 134 1.85 23.82 -19.24
C THR A 134 2.97 24.76 -19.69
N PHE A 135 4.24 24.44 -19.39
CA PHE A 135 5.40 25.22 -19.82
C PHE A 135 5.45 25.35 -21.36
N TRP A 136 5.34 24.23 -22.06
CA TRP A 136 5.39 24.25 -23.51
C TRP A 136 4.18 24.94 -24.15
N HIS A 137 2.99 24.74 -23.59
CA HIS A 137 1.79 25.44 -24.04
C HIS A 137 1.96 26.95 -23.95
N HIS A 138 2.40 27.44 -22.78
CA HIS A 138 2.69 28.87 -22.59
C HIS A 138 3.75 29.39 -23.56
N LYS A 139 4.85 28.67 -23.72
CA LYS A 139 5.93 29.07 -24.63
C LYS A 139 5.46 29.14 -26.06
N LEU A 140 4.75 28.12 -26.56
CA LEU A 140 4.26 28.06 -27.92
C LEU A 140 3.24 29.18 -28.20
N LEU A 141 2.29 29.42 -27.29
CA LEU A 141 1.32 30.49 -27.47
C LEU A 141 1.96 31.88 -27.54
N ASN A 142 2.94 32.17 -26.65
CA ASN A 142 3.64 33.44 -26.70
C ASN A 142 4.44 33.60 -28.00
N THR A 143 5.16 32.58 -28.44
CA THR A 143 5.89 32.60 -29.71
C THR A 143 4.95 32.85 -30.88
N MET A 144 3.80 32.14 -30.94
CA MET A 144 2.80 32.34 -31.98
C MET A 144 2.19 33.74 -31.97
N TYR A 145 2.04 34.34 -30.78
CA TYR A 145 1.52 35.70 -30.64
C TYR A 145 2.54 36.73 -31.10
N ASP A 146 3.83 36.52 -30.81
CA ASP A 146 4.94 37.45 -31.20
C ASP A 146 5.21 37.38 -32.72
N ASP A 147 4.98 36.22 -33.35
CA ASP A 147 5.18 36.02 -34.78
C ASP A 147 3.99 36.52 -35.65
N GLY A 148 2.84 36.95 -35.03
CA GLY A 148 1.66 37.49 -35.71
C GLY A 148 0.72 36.44 -36.19
#